data_3c2c03595f420f22b554c314d85f838d
#
_entry.id   3c2c03595f420f22b554c314d85f838d
#
_cell.length_a   1.000
_cell.length_b   1.000
_cell.length_c   1.000
_cell.angle_alpha   90.00
_cell.angle_beta   90.00
_cell.angle_gamma   90.00
#
_symmetry.space_group_name_H-M   'P 1'
#
loop_
_entity.id
_entity.type
_entity.pdbx_description
1 polymer ?
#
loop_
_entity_poly.entity_id
_entity_poly.type
_entity_poly.pdbx_seq_one_letter_code
_entity_poly.pdbx_strand_id
1 'polypeptide(L)'
;IVVGEESRLSGEACSRSDIGLPAGQEELIEAVAATGKPYAVVLFNGRPLALGAWLDAAPAVLEAWHPGIEAGHAVADVLFGRVNPGGKLPVTFPRSVGQVPIYYNHENTGRPYDPQTPDEHFRSRYLDLPQGPRLPFGHGLSYTSFTVSAPCLSRETISATALMDDGATVEVAVTLTNTGDRIGDEVVQLYVHDVAASITQPVRKLRGFERVTLAPGASTTVTFRLGADDLGFWTNDQAGTFTVEPGRFDLYTGTSSETEDRVTLRVVPD
;
A
#
# COMPACT_ATOMS: atom_id res chain seq x y z
N ILE A 1 19.14 -1.12 17.20
CA ILE A 1 19.92 -2.01 16.31
C ILE A 1 19.81 -1.43 14.92
N VAL A 2 20.94 -1.26 14.20
CA VAL A 2 20.96 -0.81 12.80
C VAL A 2 21.41 -1.99 11.95
N VAL A 3 20.58 -2.36 10.97
CA VAL A 3 20.80 -3.50 10.06
C VAL A 3 20.35 -3.15 8.64
N GLY A 4 20.56 -4.04 7.69
CA GLY A 4 20.16 -3.85 6.31
C GLY A 4 21.25 -4.18 5.32
N GLU A 5 21.19 -3.57 4.15
CA GLU A 5 22.13 -3.80 3.06
C GLU A 5 23.24 -2.75 3.04
N GLU A 6 24.49 -3.19 2.92
CA GLU A 6 25.59 -2.27 2.61
C GLU A 6 25.48 -1.74 1.17
N SER A 7 26.14 -0.61 0.90
CA SER A 7 26.00 0.12 -0.38
C SER A 7 26.30 -0.74 -1.63
N ARG A 8 27.18 -1.72 -1.53
CA ARG A 8 27.51 -2.63 -2.65
C ARG A 8 26.46 -3.70 -2.94
N LEU A 9 25.47 -3.88 -2.07
CA LEU A 9 24.39 -4.85 -2.25
C LEU A 9 23.15 -4.24 -2.93
N SER A 10 23.13 -2.93 -3.14
CA SER A 10 22.01 -2.22 -3.73
C SER A 10 22.48 -1.28 -4.85
N GLY A 11 21.73 -1.20 -5.93
CA GLY A 11 22.01 -0.38 -7.10
C GLY A 11 22.14 -1.19 -8.38
N GLU A 12 22.67 -0.57 -9.43
CA GLU A 12 22.87 -1.20 -10.73
C GLU A 12 23.79 -2.42 -10.62
N ALA A 13 23.42 -3.51 -11.30
CA ALA A 13 24.13 -4.80 -11.31
C ALA A 13 24.25 -5.49 -9.94
N CYS A 14 23.47 -5.09 -8.94
CA CYS A 14 23.48 -5.65 -7.59
C CYS A 14 22.25 -6.54 -7.32
N SER A 15 21.93 -7.45 -8.23
CA SER A 15 20.82 -8.40 -8.06
C SER A 15 21.14 -9.44 -6.98
N ARG A 16 20.14 -9.74 -6.13
CA ARG A 16 20.23 -10.78 -5.10
C ARG A 16 19.15 -11.82 -5.32
N SER A 17 19.51 -13.09 -5.23
CA SER A 17 18.56 -14.22 -5.26
C SER A 17 17.93 -14.49 -3.90
N ASP A 18 18.63 -14.18 -2.83
CA ASP A 18 18.13 -14.14 -1.47
C ASP A 18 18.04 -12.67 -1.03
N ILE A 19 16.83 -12.22 -0.72
CA ILE A 19 16.53 -10.86 -0.30
C ILE A 19 16.23 -10.75 1.20
N GLY A 20 16.67 -11.73 1.99
CA GLY A 20 16.70 -11.63 3.44
C GLY A 20 17.77 -10.65 3.94
N LEU A 21 17.80 -10.40 5.25
CA LEU A 21 18.89 -9.66 5.87
C LEU A 21 20.22 -10.40 5.62
N PRO A 22 21.32 -9.65 5.37
CA PRO A 22 22.66 -10.26 5.27
C PRO A 22 23.02 -11.09 6.49
N ALA A 23 23.85 -12.11 6.28
CA ALA A 23 24.21 -13.10 7.32
C ALA A 23 24.68 -12.45 8.63
N GLY A 24 24.24 -13.01 9.75
CA GLY A 24 24.56 -12.56 11.12
C GLY A 24 23.69 -11.44 11.65
N GLN A 25 22.86 -10.81 10.81
CA GLN A 25 22.02 -9.68 11.27
C GLN A 25 20.75 -10.13 11.98
N GLU A 26 20.13 -11.22 11.55
CA GLU A 26 18.97 -11.80 12.27
C GLU A 26 19.40 -12.33 13.64
N GLU A 27 20.53 -13.03 13.70
CA GLU A 27 21.11 -13.52 14.96
C GLU A 27 21.45 -12.37 15.93
N LEU A 28 21.90 -11.22 15.40
CA LEU A 28 22.12 -10.04 16.23
C LEU A 28 20.80 -9.51 16.81
N ILE A 29 19.74 -9.43 16.02
CA ILE A 29 18.41 -9.00 16.48
C ILE A 29 17.91 -9.96 17.58
N GLU A 30 18.00 -11.26 17.35
CA GLU A 30 17.57 -12.29 18.29
C GLU A 30 18.38 -12.23 19.60
N ALA A 31 19.69 -12.06 19.53
CA ALA A 31 20.55 -11.93 20.70
C ALA A 31 20.20 -10.71 21.56
N VAL A 32 19.88 -9.57 20.93
CA VAL A 32 19.44 -8.39 21.65
C VAL A 32 18.04 -8.60 22.24
N ALA A 33 17.11 -9.17 21.48
CA ALA A 33 15.76 -9.50 21.96
C ALA A 33 15.80 -10.41 23.19
N ALA A 34 16.69 -11.39 23.21
CA ALA A 34 16.88 -12.33 24.33
C ALA A 34 17.33 -11.64 25.63
N THR A 35 17.85 -10.42 25.57
CA THR A 35 18.19 -9.64 26.78
C THR A 35 16.97 -9.15 27.55
N GLY A 36 15.78 -9.17 26.94
CA GLY A 36 14.53 -8.64 27.50
C GLY A 36 14.50 -7.12 27.67
N LYS A 37 15.48 -6.40 27.11
CA LYS A 37 15.51 -4.91 27.15
C LYS A 37 14.74 -4.32 25.96
N PRO A 38 14.12 -3.13 26.14
CA PRO A 38 13.52 -2.43 25.01
C PRO A 38 14.54 -2.15 23.91
N TYR A 39 14.14 -2.36 22.67
CA TYR A 39 14.98 -2.07 21.50
C TYR A 39 14.12 -1.63 20.31
N ALA A 40 14.77 -1.01 19.33
CA ALA A 40 14.20 -0.72 18.03
C ALA A 40 15.17 -1.22 16.95
N VAL A 41 14.63 -1.65 15.83
CA VAL A 41 15.39 -2.02 14.63
C VAL A 41 15.27 -0.90 13.60
N VAL A 42 16.39 -0.47 13.04
CA VAL A 42 16.43 0.49 11.93
C VAL A 42 17.00 -0.23 10.72
N LEU A 43 16.22 -0.24 9.64
CA LEU A 43 16.57 -0.87 8.37
C LEU A 43 17.12 0.17 7.39
N PHE A 44 18.31 -0.10 6.85
CA PHE A 44 18.89 0.65 5.74
C PHE A 44 19.03 -0.29 4.55
N ASN A 45 18.20 -0.14 3.53
CA ASN A 45 18.16 -1.04 2.37
C ASN A 45 17.60 -0.32 1.15
N GLY A 46 17.88 -0.84 -0.03
CA GLY A 46 17.43 -0.28 -1.30
C GLY A 46 16.33 -1.09 -1.99
N ARG A 47 15.86 -2.16 -1.35
CA ARG A 47 14.80 -3.05 -1.86
C ARG A 47 13.91 -3.54 -0.73
N PRO A 48 12.65 -3.95 -0.98
CA PRO A 48 11.84 -4.62 0.04
C PRO A 48 12.48 -5.97 0.38
N LEU A 49 12.87 -6.14 1.65
CA LEU A 49 13.47 -7.37 2.12
C LEU A 49 12.41 -8.39 2.52
N ALA A 50 12.71 -9.68 2.37
CA ALA A 50 11.95 -10.75 3.00
C ALA A 50 12.34 -10.80 4.48
N LEU A 51 11.60 -10.06 5.31
CA LEU A 51 11.85 -9.95 6.74
C LEU A 51 11.37 -11.23 7.45
N GLY A 52 12.27 -11.89 8.17
CA GLY A 52 12.02 -13.13 8.87
C GLY A 52 11.03 -13.00 10.03
N ALA A 53 10.94 -14.05 10.84
CA ALA A 53 10.05 -14.12 12.00
C ALA A 53 10.38 -13.09 13.10
N TRP A 54 11.60 -12.57 13.12
CA TRP A 54 12.03 -11.54 14.06
C TRP A 54 11.16 -10.27 14.01
N LEU A 55 10.55 -9.96 12.82
CA LEU A 55 9.68 -8.80 12.66
C LEU A 55 8.44 -8.85 13.57
N ASP A 56 7.90 -10.04 13.84
CA ASP A 56 6.74 -10.20 14.73
C ASP A 56 7.11 -9.97 16.21
N ALA A 57 8.36 -10.25 16.56
CA ALA A 57 8.86 -10.09 17.91
C ALA A 57 9.45 -8.68 18.17
N ALA A 58 9.79 -7.94 17.14
CA ALA A 58 10.40 -6.61 17.27
C ALA A 58 9.38 -5.58 17.78
N PRO A 59 9.65 -4.89 18.90
CA PRO A 59 8.71 -3.90 19.46
C PRO A 59 8.57 -2.65 18.59
N ALA A 60 9.61 -2.31 17.80
CA ALA A 60 9.60 -1.20 16.87
C ALA A 60 10.58 -1.43 15.72
N VAL A 61 10.15 -1.11 14.52
CA VAL A 61 10.97 -1.17 13.29
C VAL A 61 10.81 0.12 12.51
N LEU A 62 11.91 0.73 12.15
CA LEU A 62 11.98 1.91 11.29
C LEU A 62 12.61 1.51 9.95
N GLU A 63 11.81 1.58 8.88
CA GLU A 63 12.30 1.45 7.51
C GLU A 63 12.83 2.81 7.05
N ALA A 64 14.14 2.93 6.91
CA ALA A 64 14.81 4.18 6.60
C ALA A 64 15.27 4.29 5.15
N TRP A 65 15.22 3.21 4.36
CA TRP A 65 15.72 3.20 2.98
C TRP A 65 17.17 3.75 2.88
N HIS A 66 17.39 4.71 1.99
CA HIS A 66 18.63 5.46 1.82
C HIS A 66 18.41 6.95 2.12
N PRO A 67 18.40 7.37 3.38
CA PRO A 67 17.97 8.72 3.77
C PRO A 67 19.01 9.83 3.50
N GLY A 68 20.14 9.51 2.91
CA GLY A 68 21.16 10.50 2.51
C GLY A 68 22.04 10.99 3.64
N ILE A 69 22.61 12.18 3.48
CA ILE A 69 23.66 12.74 4.37
C ILE A 69 23.13 12.99 5.79
N GLU A 70 21.87 13.45 5.92
CA GLU A 70 21.24 13.76 7.21
C GLU A 70 20.60 12.53 7.90
N ALA A 71 20.90 11.32 7.44
CA ALA A 71 20.35 10.07 7.95
C ALA A 71 20.41 9.95 9.47
N GLY A 72 21.56 10.28 10.06
CA GLY A 72 21.75 10.18 11.52
C GLY A 72 20.80 11.09 12.31
N HIS A 73 20.65 12.34 11.87
CA HIS A 73 19.74 13.29 12.48
C HIS A 73 18.27 12.87 12.29
N ALA A 74 17.88 12.49 11.06
CA ALA A 74 16.52 12.07 10.75
C ALA A 74 16.09 10.85 11.57
N VAL A 75 16.94 9.81 11.64
CA VAL A 75 16.68 8.61 12.43
C VAL A 75 16.60 8.94 13.92
N ALA A 76 17.50 9.77 14.45
CA ALA A 76 17.46 10.18 15.85
C ALA A 76 16.18 10.97 16.18
N ASP A 77 15.76 11.88 15.32
CA ASP A 77 14.54 12.67 15.54
C ASP A 77 13.28 11.80 15.57
N VAL A 78 13.21 10.77 14.74
CA VAL A 78 12.12 9.78 14.79
C VAL A 78 12.24 8.94 16.06
N LEU A 79 13.38 8.29 16.32
CA LEU A 79 13.54 7.36 17.44
C LEU A 79 13.29 8.02 18.81
N PHE A 80 13.67 9.30 18.96
CA PHE A 80 13.45 10.05 20.19
C PHE A 80 12.16 10.88 20.20
N GLY A 81 11.29 10.71 19.20
CA GLY A 81 9.95 11.28 19.16
C GLY A 81 9.91 12.80 18.94
N ARG A 82 10.98 13.40 18.40
CA ARG A 82 10.98 14.80 17.97
C ARG A 82 10.16 15.02 16.72
N VAL A 83 10.15 14.01 15.83
CA VAL A 83 9.36 13.96 14.62
C VAL A 83 8.46 12.73 14.68
N ASN A 84 7.18 12.91 14.40
CA ASN A 84 6.23 11.81 14.24
C ASN A 84 6.35 11.27 12.79
N PRO A 85 6.68 9.98 12.58
CA PRO A 85 6.79 9.43 11.26
C PRO A 85 5.42 9.43 10.54
N GLY A 86 5.40 9.85 9.29
CA GLY A 86 4.21 9.86 8.43
C GLY A 86 4.48 9.22 7.05
N GLY A 87 5.64 8.57 6.89
CA GLY A 87 6.03 7.90 5.65
C GLY A 87 5.23 6.61 5.41
N LYS A 88 4.97 6.31 4.13
CA LYS A 88 4.30 5.08 3.70
C LYS A 88 5.21 4.28 2.77
N LEU A 89 5.12 2.95 2.84
CA LEU A 89 5.89 2.06 1.98
C LEU A 89 5.49 2.26 0.51
N PRO A 90 6.44 2.62 -0.37
CA PRO A 90 6.17 2.79 -1.80
C PRO A 90 6.23 1.48 -2.58
N VAL A 91 6.44 0.37 -1.90
CA VAL A 91 6.57 -0.97 -2.48
C VAL A 91 6.09 -2.01 -1.48
N THR A 92 5.56 -3.13 -1.99
CA THR A 92 5.09 -4.26 -1.21
C THR A 92 6.25 -5.07 -0.64
N PHE A 93 6.23 -5.43 0.63
CA PHE A 93 7.21 -6.33 1.26
C PHE A 93 6.73 -7.78 1.22
N PRO A 94 7.53 -8.72 0.66
CA PRO A 94 7.16 -10.12 0.61
C PRO A 94 7.33 -10.82 1.96
N ARG A 95 6.63 -11.93 2.17
CA ARG A 95 6.86 -12.85 3.30
C ARG A 95 8.07 -13.73 3.08
N SER A 96 8.34 -14.08 1.83
CA SER A 96 9.49 -14.87 1.42
C SER A 96 9.88 -14.54 -0.02
N VAL A 97 11.09 -14.91 -0.41
CA VAL A 97 11.58 -14.75 -1.79
C VAL A 97 10.69 -15.48 -2.81
N GLY A 98 10.02 -16.57 -2.39
CA GLY A 98 9.10 -17.32 -3.26
C GLY A 98 7.85 -16.55 -3.69
N GLN A 99 7.55 -15.42 -3.05
CA GLN A 99 6.44 -14.55 -3.47
C GLN A 99 6.84 -13.51 -4.53
N VAL A 100 8.14 -13.30 -4.80
CA VAL A 100 8.61 -12.26 -5.73
C VAL A 100 8.42 -12.72 -7.19
N PRO A 101 7.81 -11.88 -8.05
CA PRO A 101 7.31 -10.53 -7.79
C PRO A 101 5.96 -10.52 -7.05
N ILE A 102 5.81 -9.64 -6.05
CA ILE A 102 4.55 -9.38 -5.36
C ILE A 102 4.25 -7.88 -5.38
N TYR A 103 3.09 -7.51 -5.88
CA TYR A 103 2.65 -6.11 -5.96
C TYR A 103 1.14 -6.01 -5.81
N TYR A 104 0.66 -4.90 -5.24
CA TYR A 104 -0.75 -4.69 -4.91
C TYR A 104 -1.67 -4.65 -6.13
N ASN A 105 -1.15 -4.22 -7.28
CA ASN A 105 -1.88 -4.06 -8.54
C ASN A 105 -1.74 -5.26 -9.48
N HIS A 106 -1.64 -6.46 -8.93
CA HIS A 106 -1.60 -7.69 -9.73
C HIS A 106 -2.94 -7.93 -10.45
N GLU A 107 -2.89 -8.71 -11.48
CA GLU A 107 -4.09 -9.19 -12.18
C GLU A 107 -4.59 -10.49 -11.53
N ASN A 108 -5.90 -10.71 -11.58
CA ASN A 108 -6.47 -11.96 -11.12
C ASN A 108 -6.13 -13.11 -12.08
N THR A 109 -5.93 -14.30 -11.51
CA THR A 109 -5.98 -15.55 -12.27
C THR A 109 -7.43 -15.93 -12.55
N GLY A 110 -7.66 -16.97 -13.38
CA GLY A 110 -9.02 -17.48 -13.62
C GLY A 110 -9.71 -18.07 -12.38
N ARG A 111 -8.93 -18.41 -11.32
CA ARG A 111 -9.42 -18.92 -10.04
C ARG A 111 -8.60 -18.30 -8.90
N PRO A 112 -8.85 -17.02 -8.58
CA PRO A 112 -8.12 -16.33 -7.53
C PRO A 112 -8.39 -16.95 -6.15
N TYR A 113 -7.48 -16.71 -5.22
CA TYR A 113 -7.68 -17.07 -3.82
C TYR A 113 -8.96 -16.43 -3.28
N ASP A 114 -9.68 -17.19 -2.47
CA ASP A 114 -10.89 -16.74 -1.78
C ASP A 114 -10.74 -17.07 -0.28
N PRO A 115 -10.68 -16.06 0.58
CA PRO A 115 -10.53 -16.28 2.02
C PRO A 115 -11.74 -16.98 2.66
N GLN A 116 -12.90 -16.99 1.99
CA GLN A 116 -14.09 -17.70 2.46
C GLN A 116 -14.02 -19.21 2.19
N THR A 117 -13.23 -19.62 1.20
CA THR A 117 -13.02 -21.03 0.83
C THR A 117 -11.53 -21.33 0.70
N PRO A 118 -10.73 -21.17 1.80
CA PRO A 118 -9.27 -21.20 1.74
C PRO A 118 -8.70 -22.55 1.28
N ASP A 119 -9.43 -23.64 1.52
CA ASP A 119 -9.01 -25.00 1.18
C ASP A 119 -9.56 -25.51 -0.15
N GLU A 120 -10.29 -24.67 -0.90
CA GLU A 120 -10.80 -25.07 -2.20
C GLU A 120 -9.66 -25.43 -3.15
N HIS A 121 -9.71 -26.66 -3.67
CA HIS A 121 -8.73 -27.17 -4.61
C HIS A 121 -8.78 -26.41 -5.93
N PHE A 122 -7.66 -26.27 -6.61
CA PHE A 122 -7.50 -25.55 -7.89
C PHE A 122 -7.61 -24.01 -7.83
N ARG A 123 -7.68 -23.38 -6.67
CA ARG A 123 -7.49 -21.93 -6.54
C ARG A 123 -6.00 -21.58 -6.49
N SER A 124 -5.65 -20.40 -7.01
CA SER A 124 -4.28 -19.87 -6.96
C SER A 124 -3.94 -19.49 -5.52
N ARG A 125 -3.08 -20.27 -4.86
CA ARG A 125 -2.68 -20.02 -3.47
C ARG A 125 -1.30 -20.58 -3.16
N TYR A 126 -0.68 -20.08 -2.12
CA TYR A 126 0.45 -20.73 -1.46
C TYR A 126 -0.07 -21.82 -0.51
N LEU A 127 0.65 -22.93 -0.42
CA LEU A 127 0.31 -24.03 0.49
C LEU A 127 1.00 -23.91 1.85
N ASP A 128 2.10 -23.17 1.88
CA ASP A 128 3.05 -23.10 3.00
C ASP A 128 3.21 -21.68 3.57
N LEU A 129 2.51 -20.69 2.97
CA LEU A 129 2.53 -19.29 3.39
C LEU A 129 1.11 -18.72 3.42
N PRO A 130 0.83 -17.77 4.33
CA PRO A 130 -0.37 -16.94 4.22
C PRO A 130 -0.41 -16.20 2.88
N GLN A 131 -1.59 -16.04 2.32
CA GLN A 131 -1.77 -15.21 1.12
C GLN A 131 -1.54 -13.73 1.45
N GLY A 132 -1.18 -12.96 0.42
CA GLY A 132 -0.88 -11.53 0.57
C GLY A 132 0.53 -11.23 1.08
N PRO A 133 0.86 -9.95 1.18
CA PRO A 133 2.21 -9.49 1.52
C PRO A 133 2.53 -9.61 3.02
N ARG A 134 3.80 -9.41 3.36
CA ARG A 134 4.21 -9.20 4.75
C ARG A 134 3.79 -7.81 5.23
N LEU A 135 4.09 -6.79 4.43
CA LEU A 135 3.63 -5.42 4.60
C LEU A 135 3.11 -4.93 3.25
N PRO A 136 1.89 -4.40 3.18
CA PRO A 136 1.31 -3.96 1.91
C PRO A 136 1.93 -2.65 1.43
N PHE A 137 1.76 -2.35 0.14
CA PHE A 137 2.00 -1.02 -0.40
C PHE A 137 1.16 0.02 0.36
N GLY A 138 1.75 1.15 0.65
CA GLY A 138 1.09 2.23 1.39
C GLY A 138 1.09 2.05 2.91
N HIS A 139 1.58 0.92 3.45
CA HIS A 139 1.67 0.70 4.90
C HIS A 139 2.64 1.67 5.56
N GLY A 140 2.30 2.12 6.75
CA GLY A 140 3.16 2.92 7.62
C GLY A 140 2.41 3.35 8.88
N LEU A 141 3.09 3.25 10.02
CA LEU A 141 2.53 3.60 11.32
C LEU A 141 2.96 5.01 11.74
N SER A 142 2.25 5.57 12.69
CA SER A 142 2.50 6.89 13.28
C SER A 142 2.57 6.76 14.81
N TYR A 143 3.10 7.76 15.48
CA TYR A 143 3.02 7.86 16.95
C TYR A 143 1.68 8.38 17.46
N THR A 144 0.75 8.66 16.55
CA THR A 144 -0.67 8.92 16.81
C THR A 144 -1.54 7.93 16.06
N SER A 145 -2.84 7.99 16.26
CA SER A 145 -3.80 7.10 15.60
C SER A 145 -4.74 7.91 14.71
N PHE A 146 -5.11 7.31 13.59
CA PHE A 146 -6.06 7.90 12.65
C PHE A 146 -7.21 6.95 12.36
N THR A 147 -8.37 7.52 12.06
CA THR A 147 -9.51 6.79 11.48
C THR A 147 -9.89 7.45 10.17
N VAL A 148 -10.22 6.62 9.18
CA VAL A 148 -10.79 7.02 7.90
C VAL A 148 -12.23 6.53 7.87
N SER A 149 -13.19 7.41 7.53
CA SER A 149 -14.58 6.99 7.39
C SER A 149 -14.78 6.13 6.15
N ALA A 150 -15.89 5.42 6.07
CA ALA A 150 -16.32 4.82 4.81
C ALA A 150 -16.42 5.89 3.71
N PRO A 151 -16.04 5.57 2.46
CA PRO A 151 -16.12 6.50 1.34
C PRO A 151 -17.57 6.80 0.94
N CYS A 152 -17.82 8.02 0.49
CA CYS A 152 -19.08 8.42 -0.12
C CYS A 152 -18.85 9.05 -1.49
N LEU A 153 -19.84 8.90 -2.39
CA LEU A 153 -19.79 9.42 -3.75
C LEU A 153 -20.68 10.66 -3.89
N SER A 154 -20.26 11.59 -4.73
CA SER A 154 -21.14 12.70 -5.17
C SER A 154 -22.31 12.22 -6.02
N ARG A 155 -22.14 11.08 -6.69
CA ARG A 155 -23.18 10.35 -7.46
C ARG A 155 -22.81 8.86 -7.57
N GLU A 156 -23.80 7.98 -7.53
CA GLU A 156 -23.59 6.54 -7.64
C GLU A 156 -23.52 6.03 -9.08
N THR A 157 -23.98 6.86 -10.03
CA THR A 157 -24.07 6.50 -11.45
C THR A 157 -23.62 7.66 -12.33
N ILE A 158 -22.91 7.34 -13.41
CA ILE A 158 -22.47 8.30 -14.43
C ILE A 158 -22.45 7.60 -15.79
N SER A 159 -22.75 8.30 -16.91
CA SER A 159 -22.64 7.70 -18.24
C SER A 159 -21.20 7.70 -18.75
N ALA A 160 -20.88 6.73 -19.61
CA ALA A 160 -19.57 6.64 -20.25
C ALA A 160 -19.29 7.88 -21.10
N THR A 161 -20.28 8.37 -21.87
CA THR A 161 -20.16 9.59 -22.67
C THR A 161 -19.89 10.81 -21.79
N ALA A 162 -20.57 10.97 -20.65
CA ALA A 162 -20.31 12.10 -19.75
C ALA A 162 -18.84 12.12 -19.26
N LEU A 163 -18.26 10.96 -19.00
CA LEU A 163 -16.85 10.84 -18.63
C LEU A 163 -15.93 11.17 -19.81
N MET A 164 -16.18 10.57 -20.98
CA MET A 164 -15.27 10.61 -22.12
C MET A 164 -15.33 11.95 -22.88
N ASP A 165 -16.55 12.45 -23.15
CA ASP A 165 -16.77 13.55 -24.07
C ASP A 165 -17.02 14.89 -23.34
N ASP A 166 -17.71 14.84 -22.18
CA ASP A 166 -18.07 16.05 -21.44
C ASP A 166 -17.07 16.39 -20.32
N GLY A 167 -16.08 15.53 -20.06
CA GLY A 167 -15.09 15.72 -19.01
C GLY A 167 -15.71 15.69 -17.60
N ALA A 168 -16.85 15.01 -17.44
CA ALA A 168 -17.49 14.88 -16.13
C ALA A 168 -16.63 14.07 -15.15
N THR A 169 -16.78 14.36 -13.87
CA THR A 169 -16.07 13.67 -12.80
C THR A 169 -17.01 13.19 -11.70
N VAL A 170 -16.54 12.22 -10.92
CA VAL A 170 -17.18 11.75 -9.68
C VAL A 170 -16.27 12.08 -8.52
N GLU A 171 -16.80 12.69 -7.47
CA GLU A 171 -16.06 12.93 -6.25
C GLU A 171 -16.22 11.73 -5.28
N VAL A 172 -15.09 11.31 -4.69
CA VAL A 172 -15.02 10.31 -3.62
C VAL A 172 -14.51 11.03 -2.39
N ALA A 173 -15.33 11.11 -1.35
CA ALA A 173 -14.99 11.83 -0.12
C ALA A 173 -14.92 10.90 1.08
N VAL A 174 -13.95 11.14 1.95
CA VAL A 174 -13.80 10.49 3.26
C VAL A 174 -13.48 11.53 4.32
N THR A 175 -13.81 11.23 5.57
CA THR A 175 -13.37 12.01 6.72
C THR A 175 -12.17 11.32 7.36
N LEU A 176 -11.05 12.05 7.44
CA LEU A 176 -9.88 11.64 8.22
C LEU A 176 -9.92 12.32 9.59
N THR A 177 -9.73 11.54 10.65
CA THR A 177 -9.70 12.04 12.03
C THR A 177 -8.44 11.54 12.73
N ASN A 178 -7.70 12.46 13.38
CA ASN A 178 -6.64 12.09 14.31
C ASN A 178 -7.27 11.75 15.67
N THR A 179 -7.28 10.47 16.02
CA THR A 179 -7.90 9.94 17.24
C THR A 179 -6.91 9.79 18.40
N GLY A 180 -5.63 10.07 18.16
CA GLY A 180 -4.60 10.01 19.18
C GLY A 180 -4.33 11.36 19.85
N ASP A 181 -3.24 11.43 20.59
CA ASP A 181 -2.87 12.55 21.48
C ASP A 181 -1.76 13.45 20.92
N ARG A 182 -1.27 13.19 19.72
CA ARG A 182 -0.18 13.93 19.08
C ARG A 182 -0.57 14.44 17.70
N ILE A 183 0.03 15.55 17.29
CA ILE A 183 -0.01 15.98 15.88
C ILE A 183 0.69 14.95 15.02
N GLY A 184 0.14 14.65 13.87
CA GLY A 184 0.73 13.69 12.94
C GLY A 184 0.20 13.82 11.53
N ASP A 185 0.91 13.17 10.63
CA ASP A 185 0.56 13.08 9.22
C ASP A 185 -0.01 11.71 8.92
N GLU A 186 -1.05 11.67 8.10
CA GLU A 186 -1.58 10.46 7.50
C GLU A 186 -1.71 10.65 5.99
N VAL A 187 -1.57 9.56 5.22
CA VAL A 187 -1.77 9.54 3.78
C VAL A 187 -3.01 8.72 3.46
N VAL A 188 -4.09 9.42 3.12
CA VAL A 188 -5.29 8.79 2.58
C VAL A 188 -5.06 8.40 1.14
N GLN A 189 -5.40 7.16 0.78
CA GLN A 189 -5.16 6.58 -0.54
C GLN A 189 -6.49 6.12 -1.14
N LEU A 190 -6.67 6.38 -2.44
CA LEU A 190 -7.82 5.93 -3.23
C LEU A 190 -7.38 4.91 -4.27
N TYR A 191 -8.02 3.76 -4.26
CA TYR A 191 -7.79 2.69 -5.24
C TYR A 191 -9.06 2.40 -6.02
N VAL A 192 -8.89 2.12 -7.31
CA VAL A 192 -9.97 1.75 -8.23
C VAL A 192 -9.80 0.30 -8.65
N HIS A 193 -10.88 -0.45 -8.61
CA HIS A 193 -11.02 -1.78 -9.19
C HIS A 193 -12.15 -1.76 -10.23
N ASP A 194 -11.79 -1.92 -11.48
CA ASP A 194 -12.74 -2.22 -12.55
C ASP A 194 -13.09 -3.71 -12.46
N VAL A 195 -14.33 -4.00 -12.05
CA VAL A 195 -14.75 -5.36 -11.71
C VAL A 195 -14.81 -6.28 -12.91
N ALA A 196 -15.14 -5.73 -14.09
CA ALA A 196 -15.21 -6.48 -15.33
C ALA A 196 -15.03 -5.55 -16.54
N ALA A 197 -13.95 -5.76 -17.26
CA ALA A 197 -13.62 -5.05 -18.50
C ALA A 197 -13.36 -6.04 -19.64
N SER A 198 -13.35 -5.53 -20.87
CA SER A 198 -13.06 -6.34 -22.06
C SER A 198 -11.63 -6.87 -22.12
N ILE A 199 -10.72 -6.25 -21.35
CA ILE A 199 -9.35 -6.74 -21.10
C ILE A 199 -9.08 -6.83 -19.60
N THR A 200 -8.15 -7.69 -19.21
CA THR A 200 -7.78 -7.88 -17.81
C THR A 200 -7.32 -6.55 -17.17
N GLN A 201 -7.87 -6.23 -16.02
CA GLN A 201 -7.51 -5.07 -15.23
C GLN A 201 -6.90 -5.50 -13.89
N PRO A 202 -5.98 -4.72 -13.32
CA PRO A 202 -5.46 -4.97 -11.99
C PRO A 202 -6.56 -4.97 -10.93
N VAL A 203 -6.40 -5.81 -9.90
CA VAL A 203 -7.34 -5.90 -8.78
C VAL A 203 -7.49 -4.59 -8.02
N ARG A 204 -6.48 -3.73 -8.07
CA ARG A 204 -6.48 -2.37 -7.50
C ARG A 204 -5.51 -1.48 -8.28
N LYS A 205 -5.92 -0.25 -8.56
CA LYS A 205 -5.07 0.81 -9.13
C LYS A 205 -5.10 2.01 -8.21
N LEU A 206 -3.97 2.46 -7.69
CA LEU A 206 -3.90 3.75 -6.97
C LEU A 206 -4.23 4.88 -7.95
N ARG A 207 -5.25 5.65 -7.64
CA ARG A 207 -5.71 6.78 -8.46
C ARG A 207 -5.64 8.12 -7.75
N GLY A 208 -5.42 8.10 -6.44
CA GLY A 208 -5.22 9.32 -5.69
C GLY A 208 -4.62 9.04 -4.32
N PHE A 209 -3.89 10.00 -3.81
CA PHE A 209 -3.45 10.04 -2.42
C PHE A 209 -3.33 11.48 -1.95
N GLU A 210 -3.58 11.70 -0.66
CA GLU A 210 -3.47 13.01 -0.03
C GLU A 210 -2.80 12.87 1.33
N ARG A 211 -1.70 13.61 1.55
CA ARG A 211 -1.04 13.69 2.85
C ARG A 211 -1.62 14.85 3.65
N VAL A 212 -2.11 14.54 4.83
CA VAL A 212 -2.81 15.49 5.69
C VAL A 212 -2.19 15.51 7.08
N THR A 213 -1.90 16.70 7.59
CA THR A 213 -1.43 16.91 8.96
C THR A 213 -2.62 17.30 9.84
N LEU A 214 -2.84 16.57 10.94
CA LEU A 214 -3.92 16.86 11.88
C LEU A 214 -3.42 16.95 13.33
N ALA A 215 -3.90 17.96 14.03
CA ALA A 215 -3.77 18.05 15.48
C ALA A 215 -4.62 16.96 16.17
N PRO A 216 -4.35 16.63 17.45
CA PRO A 216 -5.18 15.71 18.22
C PRO A 216 -6.66 16.09 18.20
N GLY A 217 -7.52 15.12 17.94
CA GLY A 217 -8.97 15.29 17.86
C GLY A 217 -9.48 16.04 16.62
N ALA A 218 -8.60 16.55 15.77
CA ALA A 218 -9.01 17.23 14.54
C ALA A 218 -9.45 16.26 13.45
N SER A 219 -10.38 16.73 12.62
CA SER A 219 -10.88 16.01 11.45
C SER A 219 -10.88 16.90 10.22
N THR A 220 -10.74 16.30 9.05
CA THR A 220 -10.91 16.99 7.76
C THR A 220 -11.51 16.05 6.74
N THR A 221 -12.15 16.62 5.71
CA THR A 221 -12.63 15.85 4.56
C THR A 221 -11.55 15.85 3.49
N VAL A 222 -11.19 14.65 3.03
CA VAL A 222 -10.34 14.44 1.85
C VAL A 222 -11.25 14.06 0.70
N THR A 223 -11.10 14.72 -0.44
CA THR A 223 -11.93 14.51 -1.64
C THR A 223 -11.04 14.26 -2.84
N PHE A 224 -11.27 13.14 -3.50
CA PHE A 224 -10.66 12.78 -4.78
C PHE A 224 -11.66 12.97 -5.90
N ARG A 225 -11.16 13.35 -7.09
CA ARG A 225 -11.98 13.48 -8.30
C ARG A 225 -11.50 12.45 -9.31
N LEU A 226 -12.43 11.62 -9.75
CA LEU A 226 -12.21 10.59 -10.76
C LEU A 226 -12.86 11.00 -12.08
N GLY A 227 -12.07 11.03 -13.13
CA GLY A 227 -12.51 11.26 -14.51
C GLY A 227 -12.25 10.05 -15.40
N ALA A 228 -12.30 10.27 -16.71
CA ALA A 228 -12.03 9.23 -17.69
C ALA A 228 -10.63 8.61 -17.52
N ASP A 229 -9.60 9.42 -17.27
CA ASP A 229 -8.21 8.96 -17.11
C ASP A 229 -8.02 8.01 -15.91
N ASP A 230 -8.89 8.09 -14.90
CA ASP A 230 -8.83 7.24 -13.72
C ASP A 230 -9.54 5.91 -13.90
N LEU A 231 -10.64 5.93 -14.68
CA LEU A 231 -11.54 4.78 -14.88
C LEU A 231 -11.27 4.04 -16.18
N GLY A 232 -10.68 4.72 -17.17
CA GLY A 232 -10.45 4.18 -18.49
C GLY A 232 -9.17 3.34 -18.63
N PHE A 233 -9.10 2.73 -19.80
CA PHE A 233 -7.94 1.95 -20.26
C PHE A 233 -7.82 1.97 -21.79
N TRP A 234 -6.65 1.59 -22.28
CA TRP A 234 -6.42 1.41 -23.71
C TRP A 234 -6.83 0.00 -24.15
N THR A 235 -7.68 -0.09 -25.16
CA THR A 235 -8.10 -1.37 -25.73
C THR A 235 -6.94 -2.07 -26.45
N ASN A 236 -7.05 -3.38 -26.60
CA ASN A 236 -6.05 -4.21 -27.31
C ASN A 236 -6.41 -4.38 -28.81
N ASP A 237 -7.15 -3.44 -29.38
CA ASP A 237 -7.39 -3.39 -30.82
C ASP A 237 -6.20 -2.80 -31.56
N GLN A 238 -6.20 -2.93 -32.91
CA GLN A 238 -5.10 -2.42 -33.74
C GLN A 238 -4.95 -0.88 -33.68
N ALA A 239 -5.99 -0.17 -33.30
CA ALA A 239 -6.01 1.29 -33.21
C ALA A 239 -5.52 1.80 -31.85
N GLY A 240 -5.61 0.96 -30.79
CA GLY A 240 -5.30 1.35 -29.44
C GLY A 240 -6.25 2.47 -28.98
N THR A 241 -7.53 2.15 -28.82
CA THR A 241 -8.55 3.13 -28.43
C THR A 241 -8.61 3.29 -26.91
N PHE A 242 -8.57 4.51 -26.41
CA PHE A 242 -8.82 4.77 -25.00
C PHE A 242 -10.34 4.80 -24.74
N THR A 243 -10.80 4.10 -23.70
CA THR A 243 -12.23 4.00 -23.41
C THR A 243 -12.51 3.82 -21.92
N VAL A 244 -13.70 4.26 -21.50
CA VAL A 244 -14.33 3.88 -20.22
C VAL A 244 -15.51 2.99 -20.56
N GLU A 245 -15.46 1.73 -20.18
CA GLU A 245 -16.56 0.78 -20.43
C GLU A 245 -17.66 0.92 -19.38
N PRO A 246 -18.94 0.76 -19.78
CA PRO A 246 -20.03 0.60 -18.83
C PRO A 246 -19.80 -0.62 -17.94
N GLY A 247 -19.92 -0.44 -16.61
CA GLY A 247 -19.61 -1.50 -15.67
C GLY A 247 -19.68 -1.03 -14.22
N ARG A 248 -19.22 -1.91 -13.34
CA ARG A 248 -19.08 -1.64 -11.91
C ARG A 248 -17.64 -1.36 -11.57
N PHE A 249 -17.42 -0.27 -10.85
CA PHE A 249 -16.14 0.11 -10.30
C PHE A 249 -16.22 0.11 -8.78
N ASP A 250 -15.42 -0.71 -8.11
CA ASP A 250 -15.29 -0.67 -6.66
C ASP A 250 -14.15 0.29 -6.30
N LEU A 251 -14.47 1.31 -5.48
CA LEU A 251 -13.58 2.39 -5.10
C LEU A 251 -13.22 2.22 -3.62
N TYR A 252 -11.96 1.92 -3.34
CA TYR A 252 -11.46 1.64 -2.00
C TYR A 252 -10.71 2.85 -1.46
N THR A 253 -10.93 3.20 -0.20
CA THR A 253 -10.18 4.26 0.48
C THR A 253 -9.61 3.77 1.79
N GLY A 254 -8.42 4.22 2.13
CA GLY A 254 -7.77 3.84 3.37
C GLY A 254 -6.32 4.32 3.44
N THR A 255 -5.54 3.72 4.31
CA THR A 255 -4.15 4.09 4.57
C THR A 255 -3.14 3.11 3.99
N SER A 256 -3.60 2.08 3.29
CA SER A 256 -2.77 1.11 2.56
C SER A 256 -3.59 0.40 1.47
N SER A 257 -2.91 -0.37 0.61
CA SER A 257 -3.55 -1.15 -0.47
C SER A 257 -4.43 -2.31 0.01
N GLU A 258 -4.38 -2.69 1.28
CA GLU A 258 -5.22 -3.75 1.87
C GLU A 258 -6.49 -3.23 2.53
N THR A 259 -6.83 -1.95 2.35
CA THR A 259 -8.11 -1.43 2.84
C THR A 259 -9.29 -2.17 2.21
N GLU A 260 -10.33 -2.43 3.02
CA GLU A 260 -11.59 -3.05 2.57
C GLU A 260 -12.76 -2.06 2.53
N ASP A 261 -12.56 -0.84 3.05
CA ASP A 261 -13.58 0.22 3.00
C ASP A 261 -13.78 0.68 1.57
N ARG A 262 -14.99 0.46 1.04
CA ARG A 262 -15.30 0.72 -0.37
C ARG A 262 -16.71 1.23 -0.58
N VAL A 263 -16.87 1.85 -1.75
CA VAL A 263 -18.15 2.20 -2.36
C VAL A 263 -18.15 1.79 -3.83
N THR A 264 -19.32 1.51 -4.38
CA THR A 264 -19.44 1.11 -5.80
C THR A 264 -19.98 2.26 -6.63
N LEU A 265 -19.24 2.61 -7.70
CA LEU A 265 -19.68 3.46 -8.80
C LEU A 265 -20.18 2.59 -9.96
N ARG A 266 -21.29 2.99 -10.59
CA ARG A 266 -21.78 2.38 -11.83
C ARG A 266 -21.58 3.33 -12.98
N VAL A 267 -20.79 2.91 -13.97
CA VAL A 267 -20.76 3.54 -15.28
C VAL A 267 -21.84 2.86 -16.14
N VAL A 268 -22.73 3.66 -16.69
CA VAL A 268 -23.84 3.18 -17.52
C VAL A 268 -23.64 3.58 -18.99
N PRO A 269 -24.19 2.80 -19.95
CA PRO A 269 -24.30 3.29 -21.32
C PRO A 269 -25.22 4.51 -21.36
N ASP A 270 -25.22 5.22 -22.46
CA ASP A 270 -26.10 6.37 -22.72
C ASP A 270 -27.55 5.97 -22.91
#